data_351220a1b6c91f4ab473de6eb09395ea
#
_entry.id   351220a1b6c91f4ab473de6eb09395ea
#
_cell.length_a   1.000
_cell.length_b   1.000
_cell.length_c   1.000
_cell.angle_alpha   90.00
_cell.angle_beta   90.00
_cell.angle_gamma   90.00
#
_symmetry.space_group_name_H-M   'P 1'
#
loop_
_entity.id
_entity.type
_entity.pdbx_description
1 polymer ?
#
loop_
_entity_poly.entity_id
_entity_poly.type
_entity_poly.pdbx_seq_one_letter_code
_entity_poly.pdbx_strand_id
1 'polypeptide(L)'
;MVDTSRFLGRAAEAKRSSKRVALHDRLDYVELVRDVAAMANSGGGAIVLDGIAGVDEELLHEQLARYAEPEFESFMVERTTREGRPSTAVVVEGARNAPLVFTRTGRLGGEHVAFVRGGLYFRHGAKSEPATGADVGDFIRRQLDATRSQWLANIRQVMIAPDGAEVAVVETAERDEEGRPTLIRLTTDPHAPLYGQVDPDQSHPYRQKEVIREVNARLDGLQVNAFDVLSVRRVYGITEETRPEFVHVPKFGSPQYSDAFVDWLASENERDPDFFPEAKRNYLATRPRRRSAPDSSP
;
A
#
# COMPACT_ATOMS: atom_id res chain seq x y z
N MET A 1 0.80 2.57 11.16
CA MET A 1 2.25 2.64 10.84
C MET A 1 2.83 1.33 11.31
N VAL A 2 3.18 0.47 10.36
CA VAL A 2 3.84 -0.80 10.70
C VAL A 2 5.19 -0.47 11.30
N ASP A 3 5.60 -1.21 12.29
CA ASP A 3 6.91 -1.08 12.93
C ASP A 3 8.01 -1.55 11.95
N THR A 4 8.22 -0.72 10.93
CA THR A 4 9.21 -0.91 9.87
C THR A 4 10.61 -1.02 10.45
N SER A 5 10.85 -0.33 11.56
CA SER A 5 12.13 -0.34 12.29
C SER A 5 12.48 -1.75 12.77
N ARG A 6 11.48 -2.53 13.16
CA ARG A 6 11.66 -3.92 13.63
C ARG A 6 12.12 -4.87 12.51
N PHE A 7 11.64 -4.68 11.29
CA PHE A 7 12.06 -5.50 10.15
C PHE A 7 13.44 -5.06 9.63
N LEU A 8 13.71 -3.75 9.58
CA LEU A 8 15.01 -3.21 9.18
C LEU A 8 16.13 -3.65 10.13
N GLY A 9 15.95 -3.58 11.45
CA GLY A 9 16.92 -4.07 12.41
C GLY A 9 17.25 -5.55 12.22
N ARG A 10 16.21 -6.38 12.04
CA ARG A 10 16.39 -7.81 11.74
C ARG A 10 17.06 -8.08 10.40
N ALA A 11 16.78 -7.26 9.39
CA ALA A 11 17.36 -7.37 8.07
C ALA A 11 18.87 -7.09 8.08
N ALA A 12 19.30 -6.03 8.80
CA ALA A 12 20.69 -5.65 8.91
C ALA A 12 21.55 -6.71 9.64
N GLU A 13 20.98 -7.38 10.65
CA GLU A 13 21.65 -8.38 11.49
C GLU A 13 21.55 -9.81 10.96
N ALA A 14 20.71 -10.07 9.95
CA ALA A 14 20.43 -11.43 9.50
C ALA A 14 21.68 -12.07 8.85
N LYS A 15 22.16 -13.15 9.41
CA LYS A 15 23.28 -13.96 8.86
C LYS A 15 22.83 -14.99 7.80
N ARG A 16 21.54 -15.30 7.75
CA ARG A 16 20.93 -16.28 6.83
C ARG A 16 19.47 -15.96 6.58
N SER A 17 18.95 -16.42 5.44
CA SER A 17 17.53 -16.36 5.12
C SER A 17 16.69 -17.11 6.16
N SER A 18 15.48 -16.60 6.42
CA SER A 18 14.51 -17.12 7.37
C SER A 18 13.09 -16.91 6.87
N LYS A 19 12.08 -17.28 7.66
CA LYS A 19 10.67 -17.01 7.33
C LYS A 19 10.39 -15.50 7.17
N ARG A 20 11.14 -14.65 7.88
CA ARG A 20 10.93 -13.18 7.91
C ARG A 20 11.99 -12.36 7.19
N VAL A 21 13.07 -12.99 6.77
CA VAL A 21 14.15 -12.31 6.04
C VAL A 21 14.60 -13.21 4.89
N ALA A 22 14.62 -12.65 3.68
CA ALA A 22 15.27 -13.25 2.52
C ALA A 22 16.58 -12.50 2.22
N LEU A 23 17.63 -13.22 1.86
CA LEU A 23 18.91 -12.63 1.47
C LEU A 23 19.21 -13.02 0.03
N HIS A 24 19.52 -12.04 -0.80
CA HIS A 24 19.92 -12.21 -2.19
C HIS A 24 21.24 -11.49 -2.44
N ASP A 25 22.10 -12.06 -3.25
CA ASP A 25 23.38 -11.49 -3.71
C ASP A 25 23.29 -10.95 -5.15
N ARG A 26 22.13 -11.09 -5.78
CA ARG A 26 21.83 -10.57 -7.12
C ARG A 26 20.42 -9.99 -7.17
N LEU A 27 20.19 -9.07 -8.10
CA LEU A 27 18.88 -8.51 -8.39
C LEU A 27 18.25 -9.21 -9.59
N ASP A 28 17.16 -9.92 -9.34
CA ASP A 28 16.24 -10.42 -10.36
C ASP A 28 14.82 -10.03 -9.96
N TYR A 29 14.15 -9.22 -10.78
CA TYR A 29 12.81 -8.71 -10.43
C TYR A 29 11.75 -9.79 -10.41
N VAL A 30 11.87 -10.87 -11.18
CA VAL A 30 10.91 -11.98 -11.14
C VAL A 30 11.04 -12.76 -9.83
N GLU A 31 12.27 -12.98 -9.38
CA GLU A 31 12.54 -13.59 -8.08
C GLU A 31 12.07 -12.69 -6.93
N LEU A 32 12.34 -11.38 -7.03
CA LEU A 32 11.94 -10.39 -6.04
C LEU A 32 10.42 -10.31 -5.92
N VAL A 33 9.68 -10.30 -7.04
CA VAL A 33 8.21 -10.33 -7.06
C VAL A 33 7.66 -11.59 -6.37
N ARG A 34 8.25 -12.77 -6.62
CA ARG A 34 7.86 -14.00 -5.93
C ARG A 34 8.05 -13.87 -4.42
N ASP A 35 9.18 -13.33 -4.01
CA ASP A 35 9.53 -13.25 -2.60
C ASP A 35 8.72 -12.16 -1.88
N VAL A 36 8.40 -11.04 -2.54
CA VAL A 36 7.46 -10.02 -2.03
C VAL A 36 6.08 -10.64 -1.82
N ALA A 37 5.54 -11.34 -2.82
CA ALA A 37 4.24 -12.00 -2.69
C ALA A 37 4.22 -13.04 -1.55
N ALA A 38 5.26 -13.87 -1.46
CA ALA A 38 5.38 -14.88 -0.41
C ALA A 38 5.53 -14.25 0.99
N MET A 39 6.29 -13.16 1.11
CA MET A 39 6.41 -12.39 2.36
C MET A 39 5.07 -11.77 2.76
N ALA A 40 4.39 -11.09 1.84
CA ALA A 40 3.09 -10.50 2.06
C ALA A 40 2.07 -11.54 2.55
N ASN A 41 1.98 -12.67 1.85
CA ASN A 41 1.08 -13.77 2.21
C ASN A 41 1.44 -14.41 3.55
N SER A 42 2.70 -14.36 3.95
CA SER A 42 3.18 -14.89 5.24
C SER A 42 3.10 -13.91 6.41
N GLY A 43 2.53 -12.71 6.19
CA GLY A 43 2.35 -11.68 7.22
C GLY A 43 3.54 -10.73 7.36
N GLY A 44 4.25 -10.49 6.27
CA GLY A 44 5.31 -9.50 6.13
C GLY A 44 6.70 -10.02 6.46
N GLY A 45 7.70 -9.19 6.13
CA GLY A 45 9.11 -9.49 6.34
C GLY A 45 10.02 -8.48 5.63
N ALA A 46 11.27 -8.85 5.44
CA ALA A 46 12.25 -8.04 4.70
C ALA A 46 13.04 -8.89 3.70
N ILE A 47 13.32 -8.32 2.55
CA ILE A 47 14.19 -8.91 1.52
C ILE A 47 15.42 -8.02 1.43
N VAL A 48 16.58 -8.59 1.65
CA VAL A 48 17.86 -7.87 1.62
C VAL A 48 18.62 -8.26 0.38
N LEU A 49 18.99 -7.28 -0.40
CA LEU A 49 19.85 -7.38 -1.56
C LEU A 49 21.26 -6.95 -1.14
N ASP A 50 22.06 -7.94 -0.78
CA ASP A 50 23.41 -7.74 -0.21
C ASP A 50 24.39 -7.24 -1.27
N GLY A 51 25.07 -6.13 -0.98
CA GLY A 51 25.99 -5.51 -1.93
C GLY A 51 25.32 -4.78 -3.10
N ILE A 52 24.00 -4.67 -3.11
CA ILE A 52 23.24 -3.98 -4.16
C ILE A 52 22.73 -2.65 -3.61
N ALA A 53 23.25 -1.55 -4.13
CA ALA A 53 23.02 -0.20 -3.60
C ALA A 53 21.67 0.44 -3.98
N GLY A 54 20.84 -0.22 -4.77
CA GLY A 54 19.53 0.31 -5.14
C GLY A 54 18.66 -0.67 -5.91
N VAL A 55 17.37 -0.63 -5.62
CA VAL A 55 16.29 -1.27 -6.36
C VAL A 55 15.44 -0.16 -6.91
N ASP A 56 15.01 -0.29 -8.14
CA ASP A 56 14.02 0.60 -8.74
C ASP A 56 12.64 0.23 -8.18
N GLU A 57 12.14 1.06 -7.28
CA GLU A 57 10.88 0.85 -6.60
C GLU A 57 9.68 0.94 -7.55
N GLU A 58 9.76 1.83 -8.52
CA GLU A 58 8.72 2.02 -9.54
C GLU A 58 8.62 0.78 -10.43
N LEU A 59 9.77 0.26 -10.88
CA LEU A 59 9.82 -0.98 -11.64
C LEU A 59 9.31 -2.17 -10.81
N LEU A 60 9.61 -2.23 -9.52
CA LEU A 60 9.10 -3.30 -8.66
C LEU A 60 7.57 -3.24 -8.52
N HIS A 61 6.99 -2.04 -8.38
CA HIS A 61 5.55 -1.84 -8.39
C HIS A 61 4.93 -2.30 -9.71
N GLU A 62 5.52 -1.89 -10.84
CA GLU A 62 5.05 -2.30 -12.16
C GLU A 62 5.09 -3.84 -12.33
N GLN A 63 6.17 -4.47 -11.91
CA GLN A 63 6.31 -5.93 -12.00
C GLN A 63 5.30 -6.65 -11.07
N LEU A 64 5.07 -6.15 -9.85
CA LEU A 64 4.05 -6.70 -8.96
C LEU A 64 2.65 -6.58 -9.57
N ALA A 65 2.27 -5.41 -10.07
CA ALA A 65 0.98 -5.20 -10.72
C ALA A 65 0.80 -6.05 -11.98
N ARG A 66 1.90 -6.34 -12.69
CA ARG A 66 1.90 -7.20 -13.88
C ARG A 66 1.64 -8.67 -13.56
N TYR A 67 2.17 -9.15 -12.43
CA TYR A 67 2.23 -10.58 -12.14
C TYR A 67 1.27 -11.04 -11.04
N ALA A 68 0.83 -10.17 -10.14
CA ALA A 68 0.05 -10.55 -8.96
C ALA A 68 -1.24 -9.73 -8.79
N GLU A 69 -2.24 -10.35 -8.19
CA GLU A 69 -3.50 -9.75 -7.74
C GLU A 69 -3.81 -10.22 -6.30
N PRO A 70 -4.49 -9.40 -5.47
CA PRO A 70 -4.85 -8.00 -5.72
C PRO A 70 -3.62 -7.10 -5.78
N GLU A 71 -3.80 -5.86 -6.26
CA GLU A 71 -2.74 -4.86 -6.27
C GLU A 71 -2.15 -4.67 -4.87
N PHE A 72 -0.82 -4.65 -4.80
CA PHE A 72 -0.09 -4.61 -3.53
C PHE A 72 0.94 -3.49 -3.53
N GLU A 73 0.71 -2.50 -2.67
CA GLU A 73 1.56 -1.32 -2.50
C GLU A 73 2.21 -1.25 -1.11
N SER A 74 1.92 -2.24 -0.26
CA SER A 74 2.36 -2.21 1.14
C SER A 74 3.79 -2.73 1.30
N PHE A 75 4.72 -2.14 0.57
CA PHE A 75 6.16 -2.33 0.74
C PHE A 75 6.91 -1.01 0.60
N MET A 76 8.13 -0.97 1.08
CA MET A 76 9.05 0.16 0.92
C MET A 76 10.46 -0.34 0.64
N VAL A 77 11.21 0.46 -0.12
CA VAL A 77 12.60 0.19 -0.47
C VAL A 77 13.50 1.13 0.33
N GLU A 78 14.34 0.56 1.17
CA GLU A 78 15.23 1.29 2.07
C GLU A 78 16.69 0.95 1.77
N ARG A 79 17.55 1.97 1.80
CA ARG A 79 19.00 1.78 1.75
C ARG A 79 19.50 1.37 3.11
N THR A 80 20.32 0.34 3.14
CA THR A 80 20.94 -0.15 4.37
C THR A 80 22.43 -0.42 4.14
N THR A 81 23.14 -0.70 5.21
CA THR A 81 24.52 -1.15 5.16
C THR A 81 24.60 -2.49 5.85
N ARG A 82 25.20 -3.48 5.18
CA ARG A 82 25.39 -4.80 5.73
C ARG A 82 26.85 -5.21 5.58
N GLU A 83 27.49 -5.60 6.70
CA GLU A 83 28.91 -5.96 6.72
C GLU A 83 29.83 -4.91 6.06
N GLY A 84 29.49 -3.62 6.23
CA GLY A 84 30.24 -2.50 5.65
C GLY A 84 29.97 -2.26 4.15
N ARG A 85 29.08 -3.03 3.51
CA ARG A 85 28.71 -2.87 2.10
C ARG A 85 27.36 -2.19 1.95
N PRO A 86 27.22 -1.23 1.00
CA PRO A 86 25.91 -0.68 0.66
C PRO A 86 24.99 -1.80 0.16
N SER A 87 23.81 -1.89 0.74
CA SER A 87 22.79 -2.90 0.46
C SER A 87 21.43 -2.25 0.40
N THR A 88 20.43 -2.96 -0.14
CA THR A 88 19.04 -2.49 -0.19
C THR A 88 18.15 -3.48 0.55
N ALA A 89 17.24 -2.97 1.36
CA ALA A 89 16.19 -3.74 2.01
C ALA A 89 14.84 -3.39 1.40
N VAL A 90 14.08 -4.38 0.97
CA VAL A 90 12.67 -4.26 0.64
C VAL A 90 11.88 -4.76 1.83
N VAL A 91 11.24 -3.84 2.55
CA VAL A 91 10.38 -4.17 3.70
C VAL A 91 8.96 -4.37 3.20
N VAL A 92 8.40 -5.52 3.49
CA VAL A 92 7.09 -5.96 2.99
C VAL A 92 6.14 -6.12 4.16
N GLU A 93 4.98 -5.49 4.07
CA GLU A 93 3.89 -5.72 5.03
C GLU A 93 3.13 -7.01 4.71
N GLY A 94 2.37 -7.50 5.69
CA GLY A 94 1.47 -8.62 5.46
C GLY A 94 0.30 -8.23 4.57
N ALA A 95 -0.01 -9.05 3.59
CA ALA A 95 -1.22 -8.90 2.77
C ALA A 95 -2.46 -8.96 3.67
N ARG A 96 -3.43 -8.08 3.37
CA ARG A 96 -4.68 -7.93 4.11
C ARG A 96 -5.84 -8.26 3.19
N ASN A 97 -6.96 -8.69 3.76
CA ASN A 97 -8.20 -9.05 3.08
C ASN A 97 -8.05 -10.26 2.15
N ALA A 98 -7.13 -10.27 1.21
CA ALA A 98 -6.88 -11.39 0.30
C ALA A 98 -5.38 -11.65 0.12
N PRO A 99 -4.97 -12.92 -0.10
CA PRO A 99 -3.60 -13.24 -0.44
C PRO A 99 -3.28 -12.81 -1.88
N LEU A 100 -2.01 -12.50 -2.14
CA LEU A 100 -1.52 -12.26 -3.50
C LEU A 100 -1.47 -13.58 -4.28
N VAL A 101 -2.12 -13.59 -5.42
CA VAL A 101 -2.16 -14.72 -6.37
C VAL A 101 -1.48 -14.31 -7.66
N PHE A 102 -0.66 -15.18 -8.24
CA PHE A 102 -0.04 -14.88 -9.52
C PHE A 102 -1.01 -15.05 -10.69
N THR A 103 -1.16 -14.01 -11.49
CA THR A 103 -2.03 -14.00 -12.68
C THR A 103 -1.31 -14.47 -13.94
N ARG A 104 0.04 -14.53 -13.89
CA ARG A 104 0.93 -14.96 -14.97
C ARG A 104 2.06 -15.81 -14.44
N THR A 105 2.65 -16.62 -15.32
CA THR A 105 3.86 -17.39 -15.01
C THR A 105 5.08 -16.49 -15.14
N GLY A 106 5.93 -16.46 -14.10
CA GLY A 106 7.23 -15.79 -14.11
C GLY A 106 8.37 -16.77 -14.37
N ARG A 107 9.37 -16.36 -15.17
CA ARG A 107 10.53 -17.15 -15.51
C ARG A 107 11.83 -16.41 -15.21
N LEU A 108 12.78 -17.08 -14.58
CA LEU A 108 14.14 -16.61 -14.32
C LEU A 108 15.01 -16.92 -15.54
N GLY A 109 15.70 -15.90 -16.07
CA GLY A 109 16.57 -16.08 -17.23
C GLY A 109 15.89 -16.68 -18.46
N GLY A 110 14.56 -16.67 -18.53
CA GLY A 110 13.78 -17.23 -19.64
C GLY A 110 13.51 -18.74 -19.54
N GLU A 111 14.25 -19.50 -18.77
CA GLU A 111 14.18 -20.97 -18.73
C GLU A 111 13.51 -21.52 -17.48
N HIS A 112 13.90 -21.06 -16.30
CA HIS A 112 13.43 -21.60 -15.03
C HIS A 112 12.15 -20.93 -14.57
N VAL A 113 11.11 -21.72 -14.27
CA VAL A 113 9.84 -21.21 -13.73
C VAL A 113 10.04 -20.81 -12.27
N ALA A 114 9.90 -19.52 -11.97
CA ALA A 114 9.96 -18.98 -10.62
C ALA A 114 8.62 -19.13 -9.89
N PHE A 115 7.52 -18.91 -10.60
CA PHE A 115 6.15 -19.09 -10.13
C PHE A 115 5.20 -19.32 -11.31
N VAL A 116 4.05 -19.92 -11.03
CA VAL A 116 3.04 -20.28 -12.04
C VAL A 116 1.80 -19.43 -11.89
N ARG A 117 1.07 -19.25 -13.00
CA ARG A 117 -0.26 -18.62 -13.00
C ARG A 117 -1.20 -19.37 -12.06
N GLY A 118 -1.99 -18.64 -11.26
CA GLY A 118 -2.90 -19.18 -10.25
C GLY A 118 -2.19 -19.65 -8.98
N GLY A 119 -0.85 -19.54 -8.92
CA GLY A 119 -0.06 -19.96 -7.77
C GLY A 119 -0.15 -18.98 -6.61
N LEU A 120 -0.29 -19.51 -5.41
CA LEU A 120 -0.09 -18.84 -4.13
C LEU A 120 1.25 -19.27 -3.57
N TYR A 121 2.04 -18.31 -3.10
CA TYR A 121 3.36 -18.60 -2.51
C TYR A 121 3.44 -18.05 -1.10
N PHE A 122 4.10 -18.82 -0.23
CA PHE A 122 4.34 -18.48 1.17
C PHE A 122 5.81 -18.74 1.55
N ARG A 123 6.23 -18.17 2.68
CA ARG A 123 7.58 -18.38 3.21
C ARG A 123 7.63 -19.62 4.09
N HIS A 124 8.31 -20.64 3.62
CA HIS A 124 8.65 -21.86 4.37
C HIS A 124 10.12 -21.80 4.80
N GLY A 125 10.37 -21.28 6.01
CA GLY A 125 11.74 -21.02 6.47
C GLY A 125 12.45 -20.03 5.55
N ALA A 126 13.50 -20.47 4.86
CA ALA A 126 14.32 -19.63 3.99
C ALA A 126 13.79 -19.51 2.56
N LYS A 127 12.77 -20.28 2.16
CA LYS A 127 12.32 -20.39 0.77
C LYS A 127 10.92 -19.83 0.57
N SER A 128 10.65 -19.32 -0.62
CA SER A 128 9.31 -19.00 -1.11
C SER A 128 8.81 -20.19 -1.94
N GLU A 129 7.80 -20.87 -1.44
CA GLU A 129 7.27 -22.12 -1.99
C GLU A 129 5.75 -22.02 -2.21
N PRO A 130 5.17 -22.87 -3.06
CA PRO A 130 3.73 -22.95 -3.24
C PRO A 130 2.99 -23.20 -1.93
N ALA A 131 1.80 -22.61 -1.80
CA ALA A 131 0.97 -22.70 -0.62
C ALA A 131 0.57 -24.13 -0.27
N THR A 132 0.57 -24.43 1.01
CA THR A 132 -0.10 -25.58 1.59
C THR A 132 -1.46 -25.19 2.17
N GLY A 133 -2.31 -26.18 2.48
CA GLY A 133 -3.57 -25.91 3.19
C GLY A 133 -3.38 -25.23 4.54
N ALA A 134 -2.27 -25.53 5.23
CA ALA A 134 -1.92 -24.90 6.51
C ALA A 134 -1.62 -23.40 6.34
N ASP A 135 -0.92 -23.00 5.29
CA ASP A 135 -0.60 -21.60 5.01
C ASP A 135 -1.87 -20.77 4.76
N VAL A 136 -2.80 -21.32 3.98
CA VAL A 136 -4.09 -20.68 3.73
C VAL A 136 -4.89 -20.56 5.03
N GLY A 137 -4.91 -21.60 5.86
CA GLY A 137 -5.55 -21.57 7.18
C GLY A 137 -4.93 -20.54 8.11
N ASP A 138 -3.60 -20.41 8.13
CA ASP A 138 -2.89 -19.40 8.90
C ASP A 138 -3.14 -17.99 8.38
N PHE A 139 -3.26 -17.79 7.06
CA PHE A 139 -3.63 -16.52 6.47
C PHE A 139 -5.03 -16.10 6.95
N ILE A 140 -6.03 -16.97 6.79
CA ILE A 140 -7.42 -16.71 7.22
C ILE A 140 -7.47 -16.39 8.71
N ARG A 141 -6.77 -17.16 9.55
CA ARG A 141 -6.73 -16.92 10.99
C ARG A 141 -6.20 -15.54 11.33
N ARG A 142 -5.11 -15.11 10.68
CA ARG A 142 -4.56 -13.76 10.87
C ARG A 142 -5.56 -12.66 10.50
N GLN A 143 -6.33 -12.84 9.43
CA GLN A 143 -7.36 -11.87 9.04
C GLN A 143 -8.48 -11.79 10.08
N LEU A 144 -8.96 -12.95 10.54
CA LEU A 144 -9.98 -13.00 11.59
C LEU A 144 -9.50 -12.36 12.90
N ASP A 145 -8.26 -12.62 13.31
CA ASP A 145 -7.68 -12.05 14.51
C ASP A 145 -7.49 -10.53 14.38
N ALA A 146 -7.11 -10.04 13.20
CA ALA A 146 -7.02 -8.60 12.93
C ALA A 146 -8.40 -7.94 13.02
N THR A 147 -9.43 -8.53 12.41
CA THR A 147 -10.81 -8.04 12.48
C THR A 147 -11.34 -8.03 13.92
N ARG A 148 -11.11 -9.11 14.67
CA ARG A 148 -11.50 -9.17 16.10
C ARG A 148 -10.79 -8.10 16.92
N SER A 149 -9.50 -7.89 16.69
CA SER A 149 -8.73 -6.88 17.41
C SER A 149 -9.22 -5.46 17.10
N GLN A 150 -9.61 -5.22 15.87
CA GLN A 150 -10.21 -3.95 15.46
C GLN A 150 -11.57 -3.74 16.15
N TRP A 151 -12.43 -4.75 16.18
CA TRP A 151 -13.70 -4.67 16.89
C TRP A 151 -13.53 -4.38 18.37
N LEU A 152 -12.60 -5.07 19.03
CA LEU A 152 -12.29 -4.83 20.46
C LEU A 152 -11.74 -3.41 20.69
N ALA A 153 -10.93 -2.88 19.78
CA ALA A 153 -10.45 -1.51 19.86
C ALA A 153 -11.59 -0.49 19.73
N ASN A 154 -12.52 -0.73 18.80
CA ASN A 154 -13.71 0.11 18.63
C ASN A 154 -14.63 0.06 19.86
N ILE A 155 -14.87 -1.13 20.41
CA ILE A 155 -15.67 -1.29 21.65
C ILE A 155 -15.00 -0.54 22.81
N ARG A 156 -13.67 -0.57 22.93
CA ARG A 156 -12.96 0.20 23.98
C ARG A 156 -13.14 1.71 23.83
N GLN A 157 -13.18 2.23 22.61
CA GLN A 157 -13.45 3.66 22.38
C GLN A 157 -14.86 4.04 22.84
N VAL A 158 -15.84 3.17 22.64
CA VAL A 158 -17.21 3.35 23.12
C VAL A 158 -17.27 3.31 24.66
N MET A 159 -16.47 2.43 25.31
CA MET A 159 -16.44 2.32 26.78
C MET A 159 -15.70 3.47 27.49
N ILE A 160 -14.93 4.28 26.78
CA ILE A 160 -14.24 5.48 27.32
C ILE A 160 -15.10 6.75 27.11
N ALA A 161 -16.34 6.60 26.67
CA ALA A 161 -17.25 7.72 26.57
C ALA A 161 -17.42 8.43 27.93
N PRO A 162 -17.42 9.77 27.98
CA PRO A 162 -17.56 10.49 29.24
C PRO A 162 -18.86 10.13 29.99
N ASP A 163 -18.83 10.24 31.32
CA ASP A 163 -20.02 10.04 32.16
C ASP A 163 -21.20 10.86 31.67
N GLY A 164 -22.30 10.19 31.35
CA GLY A 164 -23.52 10.81 30.80
C GLY A 164 -23.67 10.73 29.29
N ALA A 165 -22.71 10.12 28.58
CA ALA A 165 -22.88 9.82 27.16
C ALA A 165 -23.72 8.55 26.99
N GLU A 166 -24.83 8.64 26.28
CA GLU A 166 -25.63 7.49 25.88
C GLU A 166 -25.08 6.89 24.59
N VAL A 167 -24.58 5.67 24.65
CA VAL A 167 -24.09 4.94 23.48
C VAL A 167 -25.24 4.10 22.94
N ALA A 168 -25.88 4.56 21.88
CA ALA A 168 -26.83 3.77 21.15
C ALA A 168 -26.10 2.89 20.12
N VAL A 169 -26.16 1.58 20.27
CA VAL A 169 -25.79 0.63 19.21
C VAL A 169 -26.99 0.50 18.30
N VAL A 170 -26.91 1.14 17.13
CA VAL A 170 -27.94 0.99 16.09
C VAL A 170 -27.54 -0.19 15.23
N GLU A 171 -28.27 -1.29 15.34
CA GLU A 171 -28.05 -2.53 14.56
C GLU A 171 -28.31 -2.34 13.07
N THR A 172 -29.02 -1.32 12.70
CA THR A 172 -29.30 -0.94 11.32
C THR A 172 -29.23 0.56 11.21
N ALA A 173 -28.25 1.07 10.48
CA ALA A 173 -28.31 2.46 10.04
C ALA A 173 -29.54 2.58 9.12
N GLU A 174 -30.61 3.17 9.64
CA GLU A 174 -31.71 3.62 8.79
C GLU A 174 -31.12 4.65 7.83
N ARG A 175 -31.07 4.29 6.57
CA ARG A 175 -30.72 5.23 5.50
C ARG A 175 -31.95 6.05 5.25
N ASP A 176 -31.77 7.37 5.16
CA ASP A 176 -32.81 8.23 4.63
C ASP A 176 -33.15 7.79 3.18
N GLU A 177 -34.27 8.24 2.64
CA GLU A 177 -34.70 7.91 1.28
C GLU A 177 -33.69 8.33 0.20
N GLU A 178 -32.65 9.13 0.56
CA GLU A 178 -31.56 9.59 -0.30
C GLU A 178 -30.24 8.81 -0.07
N GLY A 179 -30.22 7.80 0.82
CA GLY A 179 -29.04 6.93 1.06
C GLY A 179 -27.96 7.56 1.93
N ARG A 180 -28.21 8.69 2.60
CA ARG A 180 -27.25 9.38 3.46
C ARG A 180 -27.14 8.68 4.82
N PRO A 181 -25.94 8.65 5.42
CA PRO A 181 -25.75 8.05 6.73
C PRO A 181 -26.54 8.81 7.79
N THR A 182 -27.25 8.09 8.64
CA THR A 182 -27.97 8.66 9.78
C THR A 182 -27.00 9.33 10.74
N LEU A 183 -27.21 10.57 11.06
CA LEU A 183 -26.40 11.31 12.03
C LEU A 183 -26.71 10.83 13.45
N ILE A 184 -25.68 10.50 14.21
CA ILE A 184 -25.80 10.02 15.59
C ILE A 184 -25.39 11.15 16.54
N ARG A 185 -26.22 11.40 17.54
CA ARG A 185 -25.89 12.28 18.64
C ARG A 185 -25.45 11.43 19.84
N LEU A 186 -24.20 11.63 20.29
CA LEU A 186 -23.61 10.87 21.39
C LEU A 186 -23.91 11.44 22.78
N THR A 187 -24.88 12.35 22.89
CA THR A 187 -25.27 12.99 24.15
C THR A 187 -26.74 13.42 24.08
N THR A 188 -27.36 13.56 25.25
CA THR A 188 -28.71 14.08 25.40
C THR A 188 -28.79 15.60 25.22
N ASP A 189 -27.65 16.32 25.11
CA ASP A 189 -27.62 17.75 24.84
C ASP A 189 -28.10 18.03 23.39
N PRO A 190 -29.21 18.74 23.20
CA PRO A 190 -29.73 19.06 21.87
C PRO A 190 -28.80 19.98 21.05
N HIS A 191 -27.84 20.65 21.67
CA HIS A 191 -26.87 21.52 21.02
C HIS A 191 -25.51 20.85 20.74
N ALA A 192 -25.33 19.60 21.18
CA ALA A 192 -24.10 18.86 20.89
C ALA A 192 -23.96 18.59 19.39
N PRO A 193 -22.73 18.59 18.86
CA PRO A 193 -22.50 18.32 17.45
C PRO A 193 -23.01 16.91 17.09
N LEU A 194 -23.60 16.81 15.91
CA LEU A 194 -23.99 15.55 15.31
C LEU A 194 -22.76 14.90 14.68
N TYR A 195 -22.55 13.62 14.98
CA TYR A 195 -21.50 12.81 14.37
C TYR A 195 -22.12 11.87 13.35
N GLY A 196 -21.69 11.96 12.11
CA GLY A 196 -22.04 10.99 11.07
C GLY A 196 -20.92 9.97 10.93
N GLN A 197 -21.26 8.72 10.86
CA GLN A 197 -20.31 7.72 10.38
C GLN A 197 -20.20 7.89 8.87
N VAL A 198 -19.10 8.47 8.40
CA VAL A 198 -18.80 8.53 6.99
C VAL A 198 -18.31 7.15 6.58
N ASP A 199 -19.04 6.49 5.68
CA ASP A 199 -18.57 5.27 5.02
C ASP A 199 -17.47 5.68 4.02
N PRO A 200 -16.22 5.28 4.23
CA PRO A 200 -15.13 5.63 3.33
C PRO A 200 -15.37 5.16 1.90
N ASP A 201 -16.06 4.05 1.71
CA ASP A 201 -16.37 3.52 0.37
C ASP A 201 -17.43 4.37 -0.37
N GLN A 202 -18.21 5.18 0.35
CA GLN A 202 -19.13 6.16 -0.24
C GLN A 202 -18.49 7.53 -0.44
N SER A 203 -17.70 7.99 0.54
CA SER A 203 -17.07 9.31 0.47
C SER A 203 -15.82 9.33 -0.42
N HIS A 204 -15.10 8.21 -0.51
CA HIS A 204 -13.87 8.03 -1.27
C HIS A 204 -13.95 6.75 -2.10
N PRO A 205 -14.82 6.70 -3.12
CA PRO A 205 -15.13 5.47 -3.85
C PRO A 205 -14.00 4.98 -4.76
N TYR A 206 -13.00 5.82 -5.03
CA TYR A 206 -11.99 5.51 -6.03
C TYR A 206 -10.68 5.01 -5.43
N ARG A 207 -10.13 3.94 -6.01
CA ARG A 207 -8.73 3.55 -5.86
C ARG A 207 -7.89 4.27 -6.92
N GLN A 208 -6.57 4.21 -6.82
CA GLN A 208 -5.69 4.94 -7.74
C GLN A 208 -5.95 4.66 -9.22
N LYS A 209 -6.22 3.40 -9.59
CA LYS A 209 -6.56 3.03 -10.98
C LYS A 209 -7.86 3.69 -11.46
N GLU A 210 -8.82 3.79 -10.57
CA GLU A 210 -10.12 4.39 -10.86
C GLU A 210 -9.98 5.89 -10.98
N VAL A 211 -9.20 6.55 -10.11
CA VAL A 211 -8.84 7.97 -10.27
C VAL A 211 -8.25 8.24 -11.64
N ILE A 212 -7.26 7.44 -12.06
CA ILE A 212 -6.60 7.58 -13.37
C ILE A 212 -7.63 7.44 -14.50
N ARG A 213 -8.52 6.45 -14.43
CA ARG A 213 -9.58 6.24 -15.43
C ARG A 213 -10.53 7.43 -15.47
N GLU A 214 -11.00 7.89 -14.32
CA GLU A 214 -11.96 9.00 -14.22
C GLU A 214 -11.35 10.33 -14.65
N VAL A 215 -10.09 10.60 -14.28
CA VAL A 215 -9.37 11.80 -14.74
C VAL A 215 -9.16 11.74 -16.25
N ASN A 216 -8.70 10.62 -16.79
CA ASN A 216 -8.48 10.47 -18.24
C ASN A 216 -9.79 10.54 -19.05
N ALA A 217 -10.93 10.20 -18.45
CA ALA A 217 -12.24 10.37 -19.08
C ALA A 217 -12.69 11.83 -19.14
N ARG A 218 -12.15 12.69 -18.27
CA ARG A 218 -12.47 14.14 -18.21
C ARG A 218 -11.47 15.02 -18.95
N LEU A 219 -10.27 14.49 -19.24
CA LEU A 219 -9.21 15.23 -19.94
C LEU A 219 -9.21 14.93 -21.42
N ASP A 220 -9.31 15.97 -22.23
CA ASP A 220 -9.19 15.85 -23.69
C ASP A 220 -7.71 15.76 -24.10
N GLY A 221 -7.30 14.57 -24.60
CA GLY A 221 -6.01 14.38 -25.26
C GLY A 221 -4.79 14.15 -24.36
N LEU A 222 -4.90 14.27 -23.05
CA LEU A 222 -3.85 13.94 -22.09
C LEU A 222 -4.12 12.57 -21.46
N GLN A 223 -3.07 11.72 -21.37
CA GLN A 223 -3.13 10.45 -20.67
C GLN A 223 -2.33 10.55 -19.38
N VAL A 224 -3.03 10.68 -18.26
CA VAL A 224 -2.47 10.67 -16.90
C VAL A 224 -2.22 9.23 -16.47
N ASN A 225 -1.09 8.99 -15.82
CA ASN A 225 -0.71 7.68 -15.28
C ASN A 225 -0.53 7.72 -13.75
N ALA A 226 -0.19 6.57 -13.15
CA ALA A 226 -0.02 6.44 -11.70
C ALA A 226 1.07 7.36 -11.13
N PHE A 227 2.14 7.58 -11.88
CA PHE A 227 3.24 8.43 -11.46
C PHE A 227 2.86 9.93 -11.48
N ASP A 228 2.01 10.33 -12.42
CA ASP A 228 1.52 11.71 -12.47
C ASP A 228 0.64 12.02 -11.23
N VAL A 229 -0.27 11.12 -10.87
CA VAL A 229 -1.11 11.25 -9.67
C VAL A 229 -0.25 11.24 -8.39
N LEU A 230 0.74 10.34 -8.31
CA LEU A 230 1.68 10.30 -7.20
C LEU A 230 2.48 11.59 -7.07
N SER A 231 2.98 12.12 -8.21
CA SER A 231 3.78 13.36 -8.24
C SER A 231 2.98 14.54 -7.73
N VAL A 232 1.72 14.67 -8.20
CA VAL A 232 0.80 15.72 -7.73
C VAL A 232 0.59 15.59 -6.21
N ARG A 233 0.26 14.41 -5.72
CA ARG A 233 0.06 14.20 -4.29
C ARG A 233 1.27 14.60 -3.44
N ARG A 234 2.47 14.28 -3.91
CA ARG A 234 3.73 14.58 -3.20
C ARG A 234 4.08 16.06 -3.23
N VAL A 235 3.94 16.69 -4.40
CA VAL A 235 4.28 18.11 -4.58
C VAL A 235 3.30 19.02 -3.85
N TYR A 236 2.02 18.69 -3.88
CA TYR A 236 0.96 19.49 -3.24
C TYR A 236 0.67 19.04 -1.80
N GLY A 237 1.42 18.07 -1.26
CA GLY A 237 1.29 17.62 0.12
C GLY A 237 -0.09 17.05 0.45
N ILE A 238 -0.72 16.34 -0.52
CA ILE A 238 -2.06 15.79 -0.35
C ILE A 238 -2.00 14.51 0.47
N THR A 239 -2.38 14.62 1.72
CA THR A 239 -2.50 13.53 2.70
C THR A 239 -3.86 13.57 3.36
N GLU A 240 -4.25 12.51 4.06
CA GLU A 240 -5.49 12.47 4.86
C GLU A 240 -5.52 13.57 5.93
N GLU A 241 -4.36 13.97 6.45
CA GLU A 241 -4.25 15.03 7.47
C GLU A 241 -4.42 16.42 6.88
N THR A 242 -3.94 16.65 5.64
CA THR A 242 -3.93 17.98 5.00
C THR A 242 -5.15 18.22 4.13
N ARG A 243 -5.66 17.17 3.50
CA ARG A 243 -6.78 17.21 2.56
C ARG A 243 -7.67 15.98 2.73
N PRO A 244 -8.35 15.84 3.87
CA PRO A 244 -9.24 14.72 4.15
C PRO A 244 -10.41 14.62 3.16
N GLU A 245 -10.77 15.73 2.51
CA GLU A 245 -11.79 15.76 1.46
C GLU A 245 -11.35 15.08 0.14
N PHE A 246 -10.06 14.89 -0.06
CA PHE A 246 -9.49 14.29 -1.27
C PHE A 246 -9.07 12.84 -1.09
N VAL A 247 -8.51 12.52 0.05
CA VAL A 247 -7.92 11.21 0.28
C VAL A 247 -8.24 10.69 1.68
N HIS A 248 -8.69 9.46 1.74
CA HIS A 248 -8.80 8.66 2.95
C HIS A 248 -7.79 7.52 2.89
N VAL A 249 -7.02 7.35 3.96
CA VAL A 249 -6.06 6.25 4.08
C VAL A 249 -6.59 5.28 5.13
N PRO A 250 -7.29 4.23 4.72
CA PRO A 250 -7.81 3.26 5.68
C PRO A 250 -6.62 2.69 6.46
N LYS A 251 -6.82 2.48 7.76
CA LYS A 251 -5.80 1.90 8.67
C LYS A 251 -5.22 0.60 8.10
N PHE A 252 -5.96 -0.02 7.19
CA PHE A 252 -5.65 -1.31 6.56
C PHE A 252 -6.12 -1.31 5.10
N GLY A 253 -5.34 -0.71 4.20
CA GLY A 253 -5.66 -0.72 2.76
C GLY A 253 -4.90 0.35 1.98
N SER A 254 -5.04 0.32 0.66
CA SER A 254 -4.54 1.37 -0.21
C SER A 254 -5.37 2.64 -0.04
N PRO A 255 -4.80 3.82 -0.31
CA PRO A 255 -5.52 5.08 -0.29
C PRO A 255 -6.77 5.05 -1.16
N GLN A 256 -7.84 5.65 -0.65
CA GLN A 256 -9.10 5.87 -1.33
C GLN A 256 -9.23 7.36 -1.63
N TYR A 257 -9.89 7.67 -2.72
CA TYR A 257 -10.02 9.04 -3.21
C TYR A 257 -11.47 9.39 -3.48
N SER A 258 -11.81 10.65 -3.25
CA SER A 258 -13.15 11.18 -3.48
C SER A 258 -13.33 11.68 -4.92
N ASP A 259 -14.60 11.92 -5.30
CA ASP A 259 -14.95 12.68 -6.51
C ASP A 259 -14.31 14.06 -6.52
N ALA A 260 -14.25 14.73 -5.36
CA ALA A 260 -13.65 16.04 -5.22
C ALA A 260 -12.17 16.05 -5.63
N PHE A 261 -11.42 14.96 -5.37
CA PHE A 261 -10.04 14.83 -5.82
C PHE A 261 -9.94 14.70 -7.33
N VAL A 262 -10.79 13.91 -7.95
CA VAL A 262 -10.84 13.73 -9.41
C VAL A 262 -11.21 15.05 -10.10
N ASP A 263 -12.22 15.74 -9.58
CA ASP A 263 -12.66 17.05 -10.10
C ASP A 263 -11.57 18.11 -9.96
N TRP A 264 -10.88 18.12 -8.82
CA TRP A 264 -9.76 19.03 -8.61
C TRP A 264 -8.62 18.79 -9.59
N LEU A 265 -8.21 17.51 -9.81
CA LEU A 265 -7.17 17.18 -10.78
C LEU A 265 -7.53 17.63 -12.20
N ALA A 266 -8.78 17.42 -12.60
CA ALA A 266 -9.26 17.86 -13.91
C ALA A 266 -9.26 19.38 -14.02
N SER A 267 -9.80 20.08 -13.01
CA SER A 267 -9.88 21.55 -12.99
C SER A 267 -8.50 22.23 -12.96
N GLU A 268 -7.51 21.67 -12.25
CA GLU A 268 -6.16 22.23 -12.25
C GLU A 268 -5.49 22.06 -13.60
N ASN A 269 -5.71 20.93 -14.27
CA ASN A 269 -5.18 20.72 -15.63
C ASN A 269 -5.88 21.60 -16.68
N GLU A 270 -7.19 21.88 -16.55
CA GLU A 270 -7.89 22.82 -17.42
C GLU A 270 -7.35 24.24 -17.27
N ARG A 271 -7.02 24.63 -16.02
CA ARG A 271 -6.44 25.94 -15.70
C ARG A 271 -5.00 26.06 -16.18
N ASP A 272 -4.22 25.00 -16.04
CA ASP A 272 -2.83 24.93 -16.42
C ASP A 272 -2.51 23.57 -17.10
N PRO A 273 -2.37 23.56 -18.45
CA PRO A 273 -2.03 22.35 -19.18
C PRO A 273 -0.68 21.72 -18.79
N ASP A 274 0.21 22.49 -18.15
CA ASP A 274 1.50 22.00 -17.65
C ASP A 274 1.42 21.46 -16.20
N PHE A 275 0.25 21.42 -15.58
CA PHE A 275 0.04 20.99 -14.20
C PHE A 275 0.68 19.63 -13.86
N PHE A 276 0.35 18.57 -14.59
CA PHE A 276 0.94 17.25 -14.37
C PHE A 276 2.43 17.19 -14.76
N PRO A 277 2.86 17.69 -15.94
CA PRO A 277 4.27 17.78 -16.27
C PRO A 277 5.11 18.55 -15.26
N GLU A 278 4.60 19.64 -14.72
CA GLU A 278 5.28 20.45 -13.72
C GLU A 278 5.38 19.72 -12.38
N ALA A 279 4.29 19.14 -11.90
CA ALA A 279 4.29 18.33 -10.67
C ALA A 279 5.30 17.19 -10.76
N LYS A 280 5.37 16.51 -11.92
CA LYS A 280 6.34 15.46 -12.19
C LYS A 280 7.79 15.98 -12.14
N ARG A 281 8.08 17.11 -12.79
CA ARG A 281 9.43 17.73 -12.73
C ARG A 281 9.82 18.09 -11.31
N ASN A 282 8.91 18.71 -10.57
CA ASN A 282 9.15 19.15 -9.20
C ASN A 282 9.36 17.96 -8.26
N TYR A 283 8.57 16.91 -8.41
CA TYR A 283 8.75 15.68 -7.63
C TYR A 283 10.11 15.00 -7.93
N LEU A 284 10.50 14.91 -9.20
CA LEU A 284 11.80 14.37 -9.59
C LEU A 284 12.97 15.21 -9.09
N ALA A 285 12.80 16.54 -9.02
CA ALA A 285 13.82 17.45 -8.50
C ALA A 285 14.04 17.30 -6.97
N THR A 286 13.00 16.91 -6.24
CA THR A 286 13.08 16.64 -4.78
C THR A 286 13.74 15.30 -4.46
N ARG A 287 13.80 14.38 -5.43
CA ARG A 287 14.51 13.10 -5.25
C ARG A 287 16.02 13.35 -5.21
N PRO A 288 16.77 12.81 -4.25
CA PRO A 288 18.23 12.93 -4.25
C PRO A 288 18.78 12.33 -5.54
N ARG A 289 19.48 13.16 -6.33
CA ARG A 289 20.14 12.73 -7.58
C ARG A 289 20.98 11.49 -7.28
N ARG A 290 20.76 10.40 -8.01
CA ARG A 290 21.74 9.32 -8.13
C ARG A 290 23.07 9.97 -8.55
N ARG A 291 24.07 9.94 -7.70
CA ARG A 291 25.44 10.22 -8.14
C ARG A 291 25.76 9.16 -9.18
N SER A 292 25.85 9.56 -10.43
CA SER A 292 26.52 8.78 -11.47
C SER A 292 27.89 8.40 -10.96
N ALA A 293 28.23 7.12 -11.00
CA ALA A 293 29.57 6.64 -10.73
C ALA A 293 30.57 7.42 -11.62
N PRO A 294 31.75 7.80 -11.11
CA PRO A 294 32.76 8.40 -11.96
C PRO A 294 33.16 7.38 -13.03
N ASP A 295 33.10 7.85 -14.28
CA ASP A 295 33.59 7.17 -15.46
C ASP A 295 35.05 6.83 -15.24
N SER A 296 35.35 5.56 -14.96
CA SER A 296 36.70 5.04 -14.94
C SER A 296 37.00 4.57 -16.37
N SER A 297 37.51 5.50 -17.15
CA SER A 297 38.20 5.18 -18.41
C SER A 297 39.73 5.20 -18.21
N PRO A 298 40.48 4.45 -19.01
CA PRO A 298 41.59 3.54 -18.70
C PRO A 298 42.88 4.22 -18.32
#